data_e7af465d6f9b99bdeed9a018cce234cc
#
_entry.id   e7af465d6f9b99bdeed9a018cce234cc
#
_cell.length_a   1.000
_cell.length_b   1.000
_cell.length_c   1.000
_cell.angle_alpha   90.00
_cell.angle_beta   90.00
_cell.angle_gamma   90.00
#
_symmetry.space_group_name_H-M   'P 1'
#
loop_
_entity.id
_entity.type
_entity.pdbx_description
1 polymer ?
#
loop_
_entity_poly.entity_id
_entity_poly.type
_entity_poly.pdbx_seq_one_letter_code
_entity_poly.pdbx_strand_id
1 'polypeptide(L)'
;MKQMIGKIGLLLVAIIWGTGFVWTAIALEHFGPYEIIAIRMTIAFFALLLMNIHRLNELTRVNLLRGSFVGLLLYLGFIFQTIGLSYTTPSNNAFLTAVNIVFVPFISLILLRRTISFQSIWGALVTFVG
;
A
#
# COMPACT_ATOMS: atom_id res chain seq x y z
N MET A 1 -5.44 -9.83 -25.27
CA MET A 1 -4.24 -10.31 -24.57
C MET A 1 -3.74 -9.33 -23.50
N LYS A 2 -3.40 -8.07 -23.80
CA LYS A 2 -2.90 -7.08 -22.81
C LYS A 2 -3.87 -6.82 -21.62
N GLN A 3 -5.17 -6.76 -21.86
CA GLN A 3 -6.16 -6.58 -20.79
C GLN A 3 -6.28 -7.77 -19.85
N MET A 4 -6.08 -8.98 -20.34
CA MET A 4 -6.12 -10.21 -19.55
C MET A 4 -4.91 -10.30 -18.62
N ILE A 5 -3.71 -9.94 -19.13
CA ILE A 5 -2.49 -9.86 -18.32
C ILE A 5 -2.64 -8.84 -17.19
N GLY A 6 -3.24 -7.67 -17.49
CA GLY A 6 -3.52 -6.66 -16.45
C GLY A 6 -4.48 -7.15 -15.37
N LYS A 7 -5.54 -7.87 -15.73
CA LYS A 7 -6.50 -8.45 -14.77
C LYS A 7 -5.85 -9.51 -13.88
N ILE A 8 -5.04 -10.40 -14.47
CA ILE A 8 -4.28 -11.42 -13.73
C ILE A 8 -3.28 -10.74 -12.77
N GLY A 9 -2.59 -9.70 -13.23
CA GLY A 9 -1.67 -8.92 -12.40
C GLY A 9 -2.37 -8.29 -11.19
N LEU A 10 -3.54 -7.69 -11.37
CA LEU A 10 -4.34 -7.12 -10.28
C LEU A 10 -4.81 -8.19 -9.28
N LEU A 11 -5.22 -9.37 -9.77
CA LEU A 11 -5.61 -10.47 -8.91
C LEU A 11 -4.42 -10.96 -8.06
N LEU A 12 -3.25 -11.11 -8.66
CA LEU A 12 -2.03 -11.49 -7.94
C LEU A 12 -1.66 -10.47 -6.85
N VAL A 13 -1.73 -9.18 -7.17
CA VAL A 13 -1.49 -8.11 -6.18
C VAL A 13 -2.49 -8.19 -5.03
N ALA A 14 -3.77 -8.42 -5.30
CA ALA A 14 -4.80 -8.55 -4.27
C ALA A 14 -4.53 -9.77 -3.34
N ILE A 15 -4.12 -10.91 -3.90
CA ILE A 15 -3.76 -12.11 -3.13
C ILE A 15 -2.52 -11.84 -2.26
N ILE A 16 -1.46 -11.25 -2.84
CA ILE A 16 -0.22 -10.94 -2.11
C ILE A 16 -0.50 -9.95 -0.96
N TRP A 17 -1.29 -8.92 -1.22
CA TRP A 17 -1.64 -7.94 -0.19
C TRP A 17 -2.54 -8.52 0.89
N GLY A 18 -3.56 -9.28 0.51
CA GLY A 18 -4.46 -9.93 1.46
C GLY A 18 -3.74 -10.90 2.41
N THR A 19 -2.88 -11.75 1.87
CA THR A 19 -2.06 -12.68 2.68
C THR A 19 -1.03 -11.95 3.54
N GLY A 20 -0.61 -10.74 3.14
CA GLY A 20 0.33 -9.91 3.89
C GLY A 20 -0.13 -9.58 5.31
N PHE A 21 -1.44 -9.41 5.54
CA PHE A 21 -1.99 -9.17 6.88
C PHE A 21 -1.82 -10.38 7.79
N VAL A 22 -2.06 -11.58 7.25
CA VAL A 22 -1.93 -12.84 8.00
C VAL A 22 -0.46 -13.08 8.37
N TRP A 23 0.46 -12.95 7.41
CA TRP A 23 1.89 -13.11 7.68
C TRP A 23 2.42 -12.08 8.67
N THR A 24 1.94 -10.85 8.60
CA THR A 24 2.33 -9.81 9.57
C THR A 24 1.80 -10.12 10.96
N ALA A 25 0.58 -10.65 11.07
CA ALA A 25 0.02 -11.05 12.36
C ALA A 25 0.82 -12.19 13.00
N ILE A 26 1.19 -13.22 12.22
CA ILE A 26 2.07 -14.31 12.69
C ILE A 26 3.42 -13.78 13.13
N ALA A 27 4.01 -12.85 12.37
CA ALA A 27 5.28 -12.25 12.73
C ALA A 27 5.21 -11.42 14.02
N LEU A 28 4.06 -10.79 14.31
CA LEU A 28 3.84 -10.03 15.55
C LEU A 28 3.82 -10.89 16.81
N GLU A 29 3.68 -12.21 16.70
CA GLU A 29 3.82 -13.13 17.83
C GLU A 29 5.28 -13.24 18.33
N HIS A 30 6.25 -12.92 17.46
CA HIS A 30 7.67 -13.10 17.74
C HIS A 30 8.48 -11.80 17.67
N PHE A 31 8.01 -10.81 16.93
CA PHE A 31 8.71 -9.55 16.68
C PHE A 31 7.83 -8.35 17.00
N GLY A 32 8.44 -7.26 17.43
CA GLY A 32 7.75 -6.00 17.61
C GLY A 32 7.34 -5.35 16.27
N PRO A 33 6.32 -4.45 16.27
CA PRO A 33 5.86 -3.77 15.04
C PRO A 33 6.98 -3.03 14.32
N TYR A 34 7.89 -2.40 15.05
CA TYR A 34 9.02 -1.65 14.48
C TYR A 34 10.04 -2.56 13.80
N GLU A 35 10.30 -3.72 14.37
CA GLU A 35 11.23 -4.72 13.82
C GLU A 35 10.68 -5.28 12.50
N ILE A 36 9.40 -5.62 12.46
CA ILE A 36 8.73 -6.11 11.26
C ILE A 36 8.81 -5.08 10.13
N ILE A 37 8.52 -3.81 10.43
CA ILE A 37 8.61 -2.75 9.43
C ILE A 37 10.05 -2.53 8.98
N ALA A 38 11.02 -2.54 9.89
CA ALA A 38 12.43 -2.41 9.53
C ALA A 38 12.88 -3.51 8.57
N ILE A 39 12.54 -4.77 8.87
CA ILE A 39 12.86 -5.91 8.02
C ILE A 39 12.19 -5.77 6.64
N ARG A 40 10.89 -5.47 6.60
CA ARG A 40 10.14 -5.29 5.34
C ARG A 40 10.72 -4.18 4.47
N MET A 41 11.01 -3.02 5.05
CA MET A 41 11.57 -1.88 4.32
C MET A 41 12.99 -2.17 3.83
N THR A 42 13.79 -2.86 4.62
CA THR A 42 15.14 -3.27 4.24
C THR A 42 15.12 -4.24 3.06
N ILE A 43 14.29 -5.28 3.11
CA ILE A 43 14.14 -6.24 2.01
C ILE A 43 13.63 -5.53 0.75
N ALA A 44 12.61 -4.67 0.86
CA ALA A 44 12.07 -3.92 -0.25
C ALA A 44 13.11 -2.98 -0.86
N PHE A 45 13.90 -2.29 -0.04
CA PHE A 45 14.98 -1.41 -0.49
C PHE A 45 16.01 -2.16 -1.32
N PHE A 46 16.54 -3.26 -0.81
CA PHE A 46 17.53 -4.05 -1.56
C PHE A 46 16.96 -4.68 -2.82
N ALA A 47 15.73 -5.20 -2.78
CA ALA A 47 15.07 -5.74 -3.96
C ALA A 47 14.90 -4.66 -5.04
N LEU A 48 14.39 -3.49 -4.69
CA LEU A 48 14.23 -2.38 -5.64
C LEU A 48 15.57 -1.84 -6.14
N LEU A 49 16.58 -1.77 -5.29
CA LEU A 49 17.93 -1.34 -5.66
C LEU A 49 18.52 -2.28 -6.72
N LEU A 50 18.45 -3.60 -6.49
CA LEU A 50 18.94 -4.60 -7.42
C LEU A 50 18.20 -4.56 -8.77
N MET A 51 16.87 -4.41 -8.74
CA MET A 51 16.06 -4.32 -9.96
C MET A 51 16.33 -3.06 -10.77
N ASN A 52 16.76 -1.97 -10.14
CA ASN A 52 16.95 -0.67 -10.78
C ASN A 52 18.39 -0.19 -10.79
N ILE A 53 19.36 -1.05 -10.53
CA ILE A 53 20.78 -0.69 -10.44
C ILE A 53 21.29 0.05 -11.69
N HIS A 54 20.78 -0.32 -12.87
CA HIS A 54 21.14 0.32 -14.14
C HIS A 54 20.55 1.73 -14.33
N ARG A 55 19.57 2.11 -13.53
CA ARG A 55 18.89 3.42 -13.60
C ARG A 55 19.29 4.38 -12.49
N LEU A 56 20.23 4.00 -11.64
CA LEU A 56 20.70 4.86 -10.54
C LEU A 56 21.29 6.17 -11.04
N ASN A 57 21.90 6.17 -12.23
CA ASN A 57 22.46 7.36 -12.86
C ASN A 57 21.41 8.40 -13.31
N GLU A 58 20.13 7.99 -13.40
CA GLU A 58 19.01 8.87 -13.75
C GLU A 58 18.41 9.59 -12.52
N LEU A 59 18.92 9.28 -11.32
CA LEU A 59 18.42 9.87 -10.07
C LEU A 59 18.86 11.34 -9.96
N THR A 60 17.88 12.22 -10.02
CA THR A 60 18.08 13.64 -9.76
C THR A 60 17.74 13.96 -8.30
N ARG A 61 18.31 15.07 -7.76
CA ARG A 61 17.95 15.54 -6.40
C ARG A 61 16.44 15.76 -6.24
N VAL A 62 15.77 16.24 -7.27
CA VAL A 62 14.32 16.47 -7.25
C VAL A 62 13.56 15.15 -7.14
N ASN A 63 13.97 14.12 -7.88
CA ASN A 63 13.36 12.80 -7.81
C ASN A 63 13.58 12.15 -6.45
N LEU A 64 14.78 12.30 -5.87
CA LEU A 64 15.08 11.82 -4.53
C LEU A 64 14.19 12.49 -3.46
N LEU A 65 14.08 13.82 -3.48
CA LEU A 65 13.26 14.56 -2.51
C LEU A 65 11.77 14.16 -2.63
N ARG A 66 11.24 14.09 -3.85
CA ARG A 66 9.85 13.68 -4.08
C ARG A 66 9.63 12.23 -3.65
N GLY A 67 10.55 11.34 -4.01
CA GLY A 67 10.50 9.93 -3.61
C GLY A 67 10.59 9.74 -2.11
N SER A 68 11.47 10.49 -1.42
CA SER A 68 11.61 10.46 0.04
C SER A 68 10.35 10.94 0.74
N PHE A 69 9.69 11.98 0.23
CA PHE A 69 8.43 12.45 0.79
C PHE A 69 7.32 11.41 0.68
N VAL A 70 7.15 10.81 -0.51
CA VAL A 70 6.19 9.73 -0.73
C VAL A 70 6.54 8.49 0.13
N GLY A 71 7.83 8.14 0.18
CA GLY A 71 8.32 7.03 1.00
C GLY A 71 8.06 7.23 2.50
N LEU A 72 8.21 8.48 3.01
CA LEU A 72 7.88 8.81 4.39
C LEU A 72 6.38 8.63 4.68
N LEU A 73 5.51 9.08 3.79
CA LEU A 73 4.07 8.91 3.95
C LEU A 73 3.67 7.43 3.92
N LEU A 74 4.27 6.63 3.04
CA LEU A 74 4.06 5.18 2.98
C LEU A 74 4.56 4.50 4.27
N TYR A 75 5.74 4.88 4.76
CA TYR A 75 6.28 4.37 6.02
C TYR A 75 5.33 4.64 7.19
N LEU A 76 4.84 5.88 7.31
CA LEU A 76 3.88 6.25 8.35
C LEU A 76 2.58 5.43 8.23
N GLY A 77 2.07 5.23 7.02
CA GLY A 77 0.91 4.37 6.78
C GLY A 77 1.14 2.94 7.25
N PHE A 78 2.27 2.33 6.87
CA PHE A 78 2.59 0.96 7.25
C PHE A 78 2.87 0.79 8.74
N ILE A 79 3.55 1.74 9.39
CA ILE A 79 3.83 1.63 10.83
C ILE A 79 2.55 1.71 11.65
N PHE A 80 1.64 2.66 11.35
CA PHE A 80 0.35 2.75 12.02
C PHE A 80 -0.52 1.51 11.74
N GLN A 81 -0.52 0.99 10.52
CA GLN A 81 -1.23 -0.23 10.17
C GLN A 81 -0.70 -1.44 10.94
N THR A 82 0.61 -1.58 11.07
CA THR A 82 1.24 -2.72 11.78
C THR A 82 1.03 -2.61 13.29
N ILE A 83 1.13 -1.40 13.86
CA ILE A 83 0.78 -1.15 15.27
C ILE A 83 -0.71 -1.45 15.49
N GLY A 84 -1.59 -0.98 14.60
CA GLY A 84 -3.02 -1.28 14.68
C GLY A 84 -3.30 -2.79 14.65
N LEU A 85 -2.56 -3.55 13.83
CA LEU A 85 -2.71 -5.01 13.74
C LEU A 85 -2.36 -5.73 15.06
N SER A 86 -1.45 -5.19 15.87
CA SER A 86 -1.13 -5.78 17.18
C SER A 86 -2.28 -5.68 18.20
N TYR A 87 -3.29 -4.85 17.93
CA TYR A 87 -4.46 -4.66 18.80
C TYR A 87 -5.77 -5.22 18.22
N THR A 88 -5.73 -5.85 17.04
CA THR A 88 -6.92 -6.36 16.37
C THR A 88 -6.62 -7.60 15.53
N THR A 89 -7.64 -8.15 14.87
CA THR A 89 -7.47 -9.30 13.97
C THR A 89 -7.01 -8.87 12.58
N PRO A 90 -6.33 -9.75 11.81
CA PRO A 90 -5.97 -9.48 10.41
C PRO A 90 -7.17 -9.05 9.55
N SER A 91 -8.33 -9.68 9.73
CA SER A 91 -9.55 -9.36 9.00
C SER A 91 -10.06 -7.95 9.30
N ASN A 92 -10.11 -7.56 10.57
CA ASN A 92 -10.54 -6.21 10.96
C ASN A 92 -9.56 -5.15 10.45
N ASN A 93 -8.25 -5.39 10.56
CA ASN A 93 -7.24 -4.46 10.07
C ASN A 93 -7.29 -4.32 8.53
N ALA A 94 -7.48 -5.43 7.81
CA ALA A 94 -7.65 -5.40 6.36
C ALA A 94 -8.90 -4.62 5.96
N PHE A 95 -10.03 -4.84 6.65
CA PHE A 95 -11.27 -4.10 6.42
C PHE A 95 -11.10 -2.60 6.67
N LEU A 96 -10.52 -2.20 7.80
CA LEU A 96 -10.24 -0.79 8.11
C LEU A 96 -9.30 -0.16 7.08
N THR A 97 -8.31 -0.91 6.60
CA THR A 97 -7.42 -0.44 5.52
C THR A 97 -8.19 -0.26 4.21
N ALA A 98 -9.13 -1.14 3.90
CA ALA A 98 -9.96 -1.03 2.69
C ALA A 98 -10.85 0.23 2.68
N VAL A 99 -11.16 0.81 3.85
CA VAL A 99 -11.90 2.09 3.95
C VAL A 99 -11.18 3.22 3.20
N ASN A 100 -9.86 3.14 3.01
CA ASN A 100 -9.10 4.09 2.17
C ASN A 100 -9.67 4.21 0.76
N ILE A 101 -10.25 3.15 0.20
CA ILE A 101 -10.85 3.15 -1.14
C ILE A 101 -11.97 4.18 -1.23
N VAL A 102 -12.72 4.37 -0.14
CA VAL A 102 -13.79 5.38 -0.06
C VAL A 102 -13.20 6.79 0.05
N PHE A 103 -12.13 6.96 0.83
CA PHE A 103 -11.54 8.29 1.05
C PHE A 103 -10.76 8.84 -0.14
N VAL A 104 -10.12 7.97 -0.94
CA VAL A 104 -9.29 8.39 -2.09
C VAL A 104 -10.02 9.31 -3.07
N PRO A 105 -11.25 9.01 -3.56
CA PRO A 105 -11.96 9.92 -4.45
C PRO A 105 -12.26 11.28 -3.82
N PHE A 106 -12.61 11.33 -2.53
CA PHE A 106 -12.88 12.59 -1.83
C PHE A 106 -11.63 13.43 -1.66
N ILE A 107 -10.52 12.81 -1.25
CA ILE A 107 -9.22 13.48 -1.15
C ILE A 107 -8.77 13.99 -2.52
N SER A 108 -8.96 13.20 -3.58
CA SER A 108 -8.65 13.59 -4.95
C SER A 108 -9.49 14.80 -5.42
N LEU A 109 -10.78 14.86 -5.04
CA LEU A 109 -11.64 16.00 -5.33
C LEU A 109 -11.09 17.28 -4.67
N ILE A 110 -10.73 17.21 -3.39
CA ILE A 110 -10.27 18.37 -2.60
C ILE A 110 -8.88 18.83 -3.06
N LEU A 111 -7.93 17.91 -3.19
CA LEU A 111 -6.52 18.24 -3.49
C LEU A 111 -6.28 18.54 -4.97
N LEU A 112 -6.88 17.76 -5.86
CA LEU A 112 -6.63 17.85 -7.29
C LEU A 112 -7.72 18.61 -8.05
N ARG A 113 -8.79 19.04 -7.36
CA ARG A 113 -9.96 19.71 -7.95
C ARG A 113 -10.52 18.98 -9.19
N ARG A 114 -10.35 17.67 -9.25
CA ARG A 114 -10.87 16.83 -10.33
C ARG A 114 -12.28 16.38 -9.99
N THR A 115 -13.18 16.44 -10.96
CA THR A 115 -14.54 15.91 -10.83
C THR A 115 -14.49 14.39 -10.63
N ILE A 116 -15.16 13.91 -9.59
CA ILE A 116 -15.32 12.48 -9.35
C ILE A 116 -16.30 11.94 -10.39
N SER A 117 -15.91 10.90 -11.11
CA SER A 117 -16.84 10.21 -12.00
C SER A 117 -17.88 9.46 -11.14
N PHE A 118 -19.14 9.50 -11.56
CA PHE A 118 -20.22 8.76 -10.91
C PHE A 118 -19.91 7.26 -10.77
N GLN A 119 -19.23 6.69 -11.77
CA GLN A 119 -18.76 5.30 -11.75
C GLN A 119 -17.75 5.02 -10.64
N SER A 120 -16.89 5.98 -10.29
CA SER A 120 -15.92 5.84 -9.20
C SER A 120 -16.61 5.82 -7.83
N ILE A 121 -17.67 6.61 -7.65
CA ILE A 121 -18.46 6.63 -6.40
C ILE A 121 -19.19 5.29 -6.24
N TRP A 122 -19.86 4.81 -7.27
CA TRP A 122 -20.55 3.52 -7.24
C TRP A 122 -19.57 2.36 -7.03
N GLY A 123 -18.43 2.38 -7.71
CA GLY A 123 -17.38 1.38 -7.50
C GLY A 123 -16.89 1.34 -6.04
N ALA A 124 -16.64 2.51 -5.43
CA ALA A 124 -16.23 2.60 -4.03
C ALA A 124 -17.30 2.10 -3.06
N LEU A 125 -18.58 2.45 -3.29
CA LEU A 125 -19.71 1.99 -2.48
C LEU A 125 -19.88 0.47 -2.55
N VAL A 126 -19.87 -0.10 -3.76
CA VAL A 126 -20.00 -1.54 -3.96
C VAL A 126 -18.84 -2.29 -3.29
N THR A 127 -17.61 -1.77 -3.39
CA THR A 127 -16.43 -2.37 -2.74
C THR A 127 -16.51 -2.30 -1.21
N PHE A 128 -17.20 -1.29 -0.67
CA PHE A 128 -17.34 -1.12 0.77
C PHE A 128 -18.43 -2.03 1.37
N VAL A 129 -19.47 -2.34 0.61
CA VAL A 129 -20.60 -3.19 1.04
C VAL A 129 -20.33 -4.68 0.83
N GLY A 130 -19.47 -5.04 -0.16
CA GLY A 130 -19.10 -6.44 -0.47
C GLY A 130 -17.82 -6.87 0.16
#